data_acfe361b00dcbafd3b33ef8904d2ba48
#
_entry.id   acfe361b00dcbafd3b33ef8904d2ba48
#
_cell.length_a   1.000
_cell.length_b   1.000
_cell.length_c   1.000
_cell.angle_alpha   90.00
_cell.angle_beta   90.00
_cell.angle_gamma   90.00
#
_symmetry.space_group_name_H-M   'P 1'
#
loop_
_entity.id
_entity.type
_entity.pdbx_description
1 polymer ?
#
loop_
_entity_poly.entity_id
_entity_poly.type
_entity_poly.pdbx_seq_one_letter_code
_entity_poly.pdbx_strand_id
1 'polypeptide(L)'
;MPAEADRRSGTPRRWLDRMAAQEIFFDIPTGTLEALLDYCELRELAPGDLLLSPGETNDTLYLLLEGRLNVNLERSTGDGDFVIEPGECVGEISIIDGRPATAFVTAAQPSALIAVSEGNFWSKFITNPQIARNFMRLFAERFRARNQMMQRALEERLRYEHLEKELGIAQEIQAGMLPQNLDLRPELDIVAEMVPARHVGGDFYDVFAIGDDEYCIAIGDVSGKGVPASLFMVRAMTLLRTEMLRPQTLEWAVQRLNAALCKDNERCMFVTLMVTVLNRRTGELRYVSAGHNPMVLGRKGAQFEFLPAPAGILAGVDEQATYASAGLRLVPGDVLILYTDGVTEAMNSRHELFTEDRLLDCLRGDPEATAAEVGARVDNAVAEFVDGAAPSDDLTMVVLRYLGGQTLV
;
A
#
# COMPACT_ATOMS: atom_id res chain seq x y z
N MET A 1 57.09 21.46 38.05
CA MET A 1 57.72 20.60 37.07
C MET A 1 57.18 19.22 37.15
N PRO A 2 56.36 18.77 36.18
CA PRO A 2 56.42 17.38 35.82
C PRO A 2 56.53 17.22 34.29
N ALA A 3 57.52 16.45 33.91
CA ALA A 3 57.63 15.47 32.82
C ALA A 3 57.07 15.86 31.43
N GLU A 4 57.87 16.58 30.69
CA GLU A 4 58.01 16.41 29.22
C GLU A 4 58.83 15.14 28.96
N ALA A 5 58.15 14.05 28.78
CA ALA A 5 58.78 12.82 28.33
C ALA A 5 57.85 12.04 27.38
N ASP A 6 58.37 11.76 26.23
CA ASP A 6 58.00 10.66 25.32
C ASP A 6 56.81 10.83 24.36
N ARG A 7 56.86 11.84 23.50
CA ARG A 7 56.05 11.94 22.27
C ARG A 7 56.75 11.48 20.98
N ARG A 8 57.87 10.76 21.05
CA ARG A 8 58.71 10.46 19.87
C ARG A 8 59.05 8.99 19.63
N SER A 9 58.17 8.05 19.86
CA SER A 9 58.44 6.68 19.44
C SER A 9 57.21 5.90 19.00
N GLY A 10 57.01 5.71 17.72
CA GLY A 10 56.18 4.69 17.11
C GLY A 10 54.82 5.18 16.54
N THR A 11 54.24 6.23 17.01
CA THR A 11 52.89 6.71 16.60
C THR A 11 52.92 7.48 15.23
N PRO A 12 53.92 8.26 14.85
CA PRO A 12 53.88 9.05 13.65
C PRO A 12 53.81 8.23 12.34
N ARG A 13 54.51 7.09 12.27
CA ARG A 13 54.64 6.31 11.03
C ARG A 13 53.36 5.60 10.64
N ARG A 14 52.63 5.04 11.59
CA ARG A 14 51.29 4.39 11.33
C ARG A 14 50.27 5.38 10.77
N TRP A 15 50.23 6.61 11.29
CA TRP A 15 49.29 7.64 10.84
C TRP A 15 49.70 8.21 9.48
N LEU A 16 51.00 8.32 9.21
CA LEU A 16 51.55 8.74 7.93
C LEU A 16 51.19 7.76 6.81
N ASP A 17 51.33 6.46 7.08
CA ASP A 17 50.96 5.40 6.12
C ASP A 17 49.44 5.43 5.82
N ARG A 18 48.62 5.65 6.83
CA ARG A 18 47.15 5.78 6.69
C ARG A 18 46.77 7.04 5.94
N MET A 19 47.40 8.15 6.25
CA MET A 19 47.22 9.39 5.51
C MET A 19 47.59 9.27 4.04
N ALA A 20 48.74 8.66 3.76
CA ALA A 20 49.21 8.42 2.41
C ALA A 20 48.30 7.51 1.58
N ALA A 21 47.55 6.62 2.22
CA ALA A 21 46.58 5.74 1.57
C ALA A 21 45.28 6.47 1.13
N GLN A 22 45.04 7.69 1.62
CA GLN A 22 43.81 8.41 1.30
C GLN A 22 43.89 9.15 -0.05
N GLU A 23 42.78 9.16 -0.79
CA GLU A 23 42.72 9.76 -2.12
C GLU A 23 43.04 11.26 -2.15
N ILE A 24 42.74 11.99 -1.08
CA ILE A 24 43.03 13.41 -0.93
C ILE A 24 44.54 13.66 -0.96
N PHE A 25 45.33 12.69 -0.53
CA PHE A 25 46.80 12.77 -0.52
C PHE A 25 47.47 11.96 -1.63
N PHE A 26 46.69 11.52 -2.61
CA PHE A 26 47.25 10.80 -3.76
C PHE A 26 48.30 11.63 -4.47
N ASP A 27 49.44 11.00 -4.79
CA ASP A 27 50.62 11.59 -5.45
C ASP A 27 51.28 12.74 -4.66
N ILE A 28 51.19 12.71 -3.32
CA ILE A 28 51.90 13.64 -2.44
C ILE A 28 53.16 12.96 -1.89
N PRO A 29 54.34 13.60 -2.01
CA PRO A 29 55.57 13.05 -1.44
C PRO A 29 55.51 12.87 0.07
N THR A 30 56.05 11.75 0.58
CA THR A 30 56.01 11.38 2.00
C THR A 30 56.55 12.50 2.91
N GLY A 31 57.66 13.16 2.53
CA GLY A 31 58.21 14.28 3.32
C GLY A 31 57.26 15.51 3.40
N THR A 32 56.37 15.69 2.41
CA THR A 32 55.32 16.73 2.51
C THR A 32 54.24 16.32 3.47
N LEU A 33 53.82 15.02 3.46
CA LEU A 33 52.86 14.50 4.40
C LEU A 33 53.36 14.55 5.84
N GLU A 34 54.64 14.24 6.07
CA GLU A 34 55.27 14.36 7.39
C GLU A 34 55.17 15.80 7.93
N ALA A 35 55.49 16.79 7.08
CA ALA A 35 55.40 18.20 7.44
C ALA A 35 53.94 18.65 7.71
N LEU A 36 52.94 18.07 7.05
CA LEU A 36 51.52 18.38 7.25
C LEU A 36 50.95 17.78 8.52
N LEU A 37 51.47 16.64 8.98
CA LEU A 37 51.06 16.01 10.23
C LEU A 37 51.29 16.91 11.46
N ASP A 38 52.32 17.79 11.41
CA ASP A 38 52.56 18.76 12.49
C ASP A 38 51.41 19.78 12.67
N TYR A 39 50.54 19.94 11.69
CA TYR A 39 49.38 20.82 11.67
C TYR A 39 48.06 20.10 11.87
N CYS A 40 48.10 18.80 12.20
CA CYS A 40 46.94 17.95 12.41
C CYS A 40 46.79 17.54 13.89
N GLU A 41 45.57 17.40 14.34
CA GLU A 41 45.21 16.70 15.58
C GLU A 41 44.64 15.32 15.26
N LEU A 42 45.17 14.30 15.92
CA LEU A 42 44.63 12.94 15.82
C LEU A 42 43.49 12.78 16.84
N ARG A 43 42.34 12.30 16.37
CA ARG A 43 41.18 12.03 17.20
C ARG A 43 40.74 10.57 17.04
N GLU A 44 40.44 9.94 18.16
CA GLU A 44 39.80 8.62 18.21
C GLU A 44 38.42 8.78 18.81
N LEU A 45 37.43 8.13 18.19
CA LEU A 45 36.04 8.13 18.60
C LEU A 45 35.59 6.74 18.95
N ALA A 46 34.87 6.60 20.07
CA ALA A 46 34.14 5.39 20.40
C ALA A 46 32.81 5.32 19.64
N PRO A 47 32.24 4.13 19.45
CA PRO A 47 30.90 4.01 18.86
C PRO A 47 29.87 4.84 19.63
N GLY A 48 29.10 5.66 18.91
CA GLY A 48 28.12 6.56 19.48
C GLY A 48 28.62 7.97 19.81
N ASP A 49 29.95 8.21 19.78
CA ASP A 49 30.48 9.56 20.01
C ASP A 49 29.99 10.54 18.93
N LEU A 50 29.54 11.71 19.39
CA LEU A 50 29.07 12.80 18.54
C LEU A 50 30.27 13.68 18.15
N LEU A 51 30.46 13.87 16.84
CA LEU A 51 31.54 14.68 16.30
C LEU A 51 31.07 16.08 15.89
N LEU A 52 29.90 16.19 15.26
CA LEU A 52 29.29 17.46 14.83
C LEU A 52 27.81 17.47 15.13
N SER A 53 27.26 18.65 15.46
CA SER A 53 25.82 18.91 15.66
C SER A 53 25.31 19.98 14.70
N PRO A 54 24.08 19.86 14.18
CA PRO A 54 23.49 20.91 13.36
C PRO A 54 23.37 22.23 14.14
N GLY A 55 23.68 23.35 13.48
CA GLY A 55 23.62 24.68 14.07
C GLY A 55 24.84 25.08 14.89
N GLU A 56 25.77 24.17 15.19
CA GLU A 56 27.03 24.49 15.84
C GLU A 56 28.07 25.01 14.83
N THR A 57 28.81 26.05 15.26
CA THR A 57 29.92 26.53 14.45
C THR A 57 31.03 25.49 14.40
N ASN A 58 31.46 25.15 13.20
CA ASN A 58 32.55 24.22 12.98
C ASN A 58 33.67 24.89 12.17
N ASP A 59 34.85 24.97 12.75
CA ASP A 59 36.08 25.49 12.16
C ASP A 59 37.12 24.41 11.84
N THR A 60 36.69 23.14 11.79
CA THR A 60 37.59 22.00 11.68
C THR A 60 37.12 21.04 10.58
N LEU A 61 38.05 20.67 9.69
CA LEU A 61 37.90 19.57 8.75
C LEU A 61 38.32 18.26 9.43
N TYR A 62 37.46 17.26 9.36
CA TYR A 62 37.77 15.90 9.84
C TYR A 62 37.89 14.96 8.67
N LEU A 63 39.06 14.32 8.53
CA LEU A 63 39.30 13.26 7.54
C LEU A 63 39.30 11.91 8.26
N LEU A 64 38.40 11.01 7.84
CA LEU A 64 38.30 9.68 8.41
C LEU A 64 39.43 8.80 7.85
N LEU A 65 40.26 8.24 8.75
CA LEU A 65 41.34 7.32 8.40
C LEU A 65 40.93 5.86 8.56
N GLU A 66 40.21 5.55 9.62
CA GLU A 66 39.70 4.22 9.94
C GLU A 66 38.34 4.33 10.61
N GLY A 67 37.51 3.29 10.48
CA GLY A 67 36.20 3.24 11.09
C GLY A 67 35.07 3.63 10.14
N ARG A 68 33.99 4.16 10.69
CA ARG A 68 32.81 4.59 9.95
C ARG A 68 32.06 5.65 10.75
N LEU A 69 31.61 6.71 10.06
CA LEU A 69 30.74 7.72 10.66
C LEU A 69 29.38 7.70 10.00
N ASN A 70 28.34 7.91 10.81
CA ASN A 70 26.98 8.14 10.34
C ASN A 70 26.69 9.64 10.29
N VAL A 71 26.05 10.10 9.25
CA VAL A 71 25.57 11.47 9.09
C VAL A 71 24.05 11.44 9.05
N ASN A 72 23.40 12.14 9.98
CA ASN A 72 21.95 12.22 10.12
C ASN A 72 21.49 13.69 10.07
N LEU A 73 20.42 13.98 9.32
CA LEU A 73 19.90 15.34 9.18
C LEU A 73 19.00 15.77 10.35
N GLU A 74 18.22 14.84 10.91
CA GLU A 74 17.16 15.15 11.88
C GLU A 74 17.44 14.67 13.32
N ARG A 75 18.32 13.69 13.51
CA ARG A 75 18.59 13.09 14.84
C ARG A 75 20.02 12.60 15.01
N SER A 76 20.47 12.58 16.27
CA SER A 76 21.84 12.16 16.60
C SER A 76 22.05 10.65 16.70
N THR A 77 20.99 9.83 16.60
CA THR A 77 21.02 8.37 16.80
C THR A 77 20.24 7.65 15.70
N GLY A 78 20.72 6.49 15.28
CA GLY A 78 20.10 5.61 14.29
C GLY A 78 21.05 5.26 13.15
N ASP A 79 20.57 4.44 12.22
CA ASP A 79 21.27 4.20 10.96
C ASP A 79 21.37 5.53 10.19
N GLY A 80 22.57 5.89 9.72
CA GLY A 80 22.82 7.19 9.09
C GLY A 80 22.04 7.36 7.79
N ASP A 81 21.56 8.60 7.54
CA ASP A 81 21.05 8.97 6.21
C ASP A 81 22.15 8.86 5.17
N PHE A 82 23.41 9.11 5.59
CA PHE A 82 24.63 8.91 4.81
C PHE A 82 25.71 8.32 5.69
N VAL A 83 26.61 7.58 5.06
CA VAL A 83 27.76 6.97 5.71
C VAL A 83 29.04 7.61 5.16
N ILE A 84 30.01 7.87 6.04
CA ILE A 84 31.35 8.34 5.70
C ILE A 84 32.31 7.18 5.90
N GLU A 85 33.01 6.84 4.84
CA GLU A 85 34.01 5.75 4.81
C GLU A 85 35.43 6.33 4.90
N PRO A 86 36.44 5.50 5.22
CA PRO A 86 37.83 5.93 5.23
C PRO A 86 38.25 6.59 3.91
N GLY A 87 38.93 7.74 4.01
CA GLY A 87 39.30 8.59 2.89
C GLY A 87 38.36 9.75 2.62
N GLU A 88 37.22 9.74 3.27
CA GLU A 88 36.26 10.81 3.18
C GLU A 88 36.42 11.80 4.35
N CYS A 89 35.90 13.02 4.14
CA CYS A 89 35.96 14.08 5.13
C CYS A 89 34.55 14.58 5.50
N VAL A 90 34.44 15.17 6.70
CA VAL A 90 33.26 15.91 7.18
C VAL A 90 33.70 17.25 7.75
N GLY A 91 32.76 18.20 7.79
CA GLY A 91 33.02 19.57 8.25
C GLY A 91 33.59 20.47 7.14
N GLU A 92 33.83 19.93 5.93
CA GLU A 92 34.34 20.67 4.78
C GLU A 92 33.43 21.82 4.35
N ILE A 93 32.12 21.64 4.44
CA ILE A 93 31.14 22.65 4.03
C ILE A 93 31.29 23.89 4.93
N SER A 94 31.35 23.67 6.24
CA SER A 94 31.49 24.77 7.20
C SER A 94 32.76 25.59 7.00
N ILE A 95 33.90 24.96 6.72
CA ILE A 95 35.15 25.67 6.49
C ILE A 95 35.24 26.35 5.12
N ILE A 96 34.40 25.91 4.14
CA ILE A 96 34.35 26.53 2.81
C ILE A 96 33.41 27.74 2.80
N ASP A 97 32.23 27.65 3.40
CA ASP A 97 31.18 28.69 3.33
C ASP A 97 30.98 29.49 4.61
N GLY A 98 31.67 29.13 5.71
CA GLY A 98 31.60 29.80 7.01
C GLY A 98 30.27 29.60 7.75
N ARG A 99 29.44 28.65 7.35
CA ARG A 99 28.14 28.39 7.97
C ARG A 99 28.24 27.28 9.02
N PRO A 100 27.31 27.26 9.99
CA PRO A 100 27.21 26.17 10.96
C PRO A 100 27.05 24.79 10.30
N ALA A 101 27.44 23.73 11.02
CA ALA A 101 27.22 22.35 10.58
C ALA A 101 25.73 22.10 10.30
N THR A 102 25.41 21.30 9.29
CA THR A 102 24.05 21.05 8.82
C THR A 102 23.49 19.70 9.26
N ALA A 103 24.34 18.84 9.84
CA ALA A 103 23.98 17.48 10.19
C ALA A 103 24.63 17.00 11.47
N PHE A 104 24.04 16.01 12.11
CA PHE A 104 24.70 15.22 13.15
C PHE A 104 25.71 14.29 12.51
N VAL A 105 26.92 14.22 13.05
CA VAL A 105 27.94 13.25 12.65
C VAL A 105 28.35 12.45 13.89
N THR A 106 28.12 11.13 13.86
CA THR A 106 28.40 10.23 14.97
C THR A 106 29.26 9.06 14.50
N ALA A 107 30.08 8.52 15.41
CA ALA A 107 30.88 7.32 15.12
C ALA A 107 29.96 6.08 15.15
N ALA A 108 29.86 5.35 14.03
CA ALA A 108 29.12 4.11 13.93
C ALA A 108 29.93 2.91 14.53
N GLN A 109 31.25 3.01 14.53
CA GLN A 109 32.19 2.04 15.08
C GLN A 109 33.45 2.76 15.57
N PRO A 110 34.39 2.09 16.27
CA PRO A 110 35.64 2.72 16.65
C PRO A 110 36.30 3.38 15.44
N SER A 111 36.53 4.69 15.50
CA SER A 111 36.94 5.48 14.36
C SER A 111 38.17 6.35 14.71
N ALA A 112 39.05 6.50 13.74
CA ALA A 112 40.23 7.37 13.85
C ALA A 112 40.22 8.41 12.76
N LEU A 113 40.41 9.70 13.13
CA LEU A 113 40.37 10.83 12.21
C LEU A 113 41.58 11.75 12.38
N ILE A 114 41.85 12.48 11.32
CA ILE A 114 42.70 13.68 11.36
C ILE A 114 41.79 14.91 11.40
N ALA A 115 41.98 15.75 12.41
CA ALA A 115 41.33 17.05 12.52
C ALA A 115 42.29 18.15 12.06
N VAL A 116 41.84 19.00 11.15
CA VAL A 116 42.61 20.11 10.58
C VAL A 116 41.80 21.38 10.80
N SER A 117 42.33 22.33 11.55
CA SER A 117 41.66 23.62 11.72
C SER A 117 41.54 24.37 10.40
N GLU A 118 40.51 25.21 10.27
CA GLU A 118 40.26 26.04 9.09
C GLU A 118 41.51 26.85 8.70
N GLY A 119 42.16 27.51 9.68
CA GLY A 119 43.40 28.26 9.43
C GLY A 119 44.53 27.41 8.84
N ASN A 120 44.76 26.19 9.33
CA ASN A 120 45.76 25.27 8.82
C ASN A 120 45.34 24.72 7.46
N PHE A 121 44.06 24.44 7.25
CA PHE A 121 43.55 23.98 5.96
C PHE A 121 43.87 25.00 4.87
N TRP A 122 43.52 26.26 5.06
CA TRP A 122 43.75 27.30 4.07
C TRP A 122 45.22 27.70 3.90
N SER A 123 46.01 27.69 4.99
CA SER A 123 47.42 28.15 4.92
C SER A 123 48.43 27.07 4.61
N LYS A 124 48.11 25.78 4.84
CA LYS A 124 49.08 24.66 4.70
C LYS A 124 48.62 23.57 3.70
N PHE A 125 47.35 23.19 3.73
CA PHE A 125 46.88 22.10 2.88
C PHE A 125 46.54 22.56 1.47
N ILE A 126 45.68 23.56 1.32
CA ILE A 126 45.20 24.04 0.01
C ILE A 126 46.31 24.81 -0.77
N THR A 127 47.31 25.30 -0.08
CA THR A 127 48.48 25.90 -0.74
C THR A 127 49.32 24.89 -1.53
N ASN A 128 49.18 23.59 -1.24
CA ASN A 128 49.76 22.52 -2.10
C ASN A 128 48.82 22.26 -3.29
N PRO A 129 49.27 22.53 -4.55
CA PRO A 129 48.38 22.40 -5.73
C PRO A 129 47.82 21.00 -5.96
N GLN A 130 48.57 19.95 -5.58
CA GLN A 130 48.09 18.56 -5.76
C GLN A 130 47.00 18.21 -4.74
N ILE A 131 47.16 18.61 -3.47
CA ILE A 131 46.13 18.44 -2.44
C ILE A 131 44.88 19.22 -2.83
N ALA A 132 45.02 20.47 -3.25
CA ALA A 132 43.89 21.27 -3.69
C ALA A 132 43.15 20.63 -4.87
N ARG A 133 43.86 20.10 -5.86
CA ARG A 133 43.28 19.38 -6.99
C ARG A 133 42.54 18.11 -6.54
N ASN A 134 43.14 17.29 -5.70
CA ASN A 134 42.53 16.06 -5.19
C ASN A 134 41.28 16.37 -4.38
N PHE A 135 41.34 17.36 -3.51
CA PHE A 135 40.17 17.82 -2.71
C PHE A 135 39.03 18.28 -3.59
N MET A 136 39.29 19.13 -4.59
CA MET A 136 38.28 19.62 -5.55
C MET A 136 37.68 18.48 -6.37
N ARG A 137 38.51 17.50 -6.78
CA ARG A 137 38.04 16.33 -7.51
C ARG A 137 37.07 15.50 -6.66
N LEU A 138 37.46 15.14 -5.42
CA LEU A 138 36.62 14.37 -4.50
C LEU A 138 35.32 15.11 -4.18
N PHE A 139 35.40 16.41 -3.94
CA PHE A 139 34.21 17.23 -3.71
C PHE A 139 33.27 17.24 -4.92
N ALA A 140 33.82 17.41 -6.14
CA ALA A 140 33.03 17.37 -7.37
C ALA A 140 32.39 16.01 -7.64
N GLU A 141 33.10 14.91 -7.34
CA GLU A 141 32.59 13.54 -7.46
C GLU A 141 31.43 13.29 -6.49
N ARG A 142 31.57 13.70 -5.21
CA ARG A 142 30.51 13.64 -4.22
C ARG A 142 29.28 14.48 -4.62
N PHE A 143 29.51 15.68 -5.08
CA PHE A 143 28.43 16.57 -5.52
C PHE A 143 27.66 15.96 -6.70
N ARG A 144 28.34 15.39 -7.68
CA ARG A 144 27.71 14.70 -8.82
C ARG A 144 26.93 13.47 -8.36
N ALA A 145 27.51 12.64 -7.49
CA ALA A 145 26.82 11.44 -6.98
C ALA A 145 25.55 11.81 -6.21
N ARG A 146 25.63 12.85 -5.36
CA ARG A 146 24.46 13.35 -4.59
C ARG A 146 23.37 13.92 -5.50
N ASN A 147 23.75 14.71 -6.51
CA ASN A 147 22.80 15.24 -7.48
C ASN A 147 22.11 14.12 -8.30
N GLN A 148 22.85 13.09 -8.70
CA GLN A 148 22.27 11.95 -9.41
C GLN A 148 21.29 11.17 -8.55
N MET A 149 21.61 10.93 -7.27
CA MET A 149 20.70 10.29 -6.32
C MET A 149 19.42 11.12 -6.14
N MET A 150 19.55 12.42 -5.95
CA MET A 150 18.40 13.31 -5.78
C MET A 150 17.51 13.36 -7.04
N GLN A 151 18.11 13.40 -8.23
CA GLN A 151 17.35 13.35 -9.48
C GLN A 151 16.56 12.03 -9.61
N ARG A 152 17.20 10.88 -9.34
CA ARG A 152 16.53 9.58 -9.39
C ARG A 152 15.36 9.50 -8.39
N ALA A 153 15.57 9.94 -7.16
CA ALA A 153 14.53 9.96 -6.15
C ALA A 153 13.34 10.87 -6.56
N LEU A 154 13.63 12.02 -7.17
CA LEU A 154 12.59 12.92 -7.68
C LEU A 154 11.83 12.31 -8.86
N GLU A 155 12.53 11.70 -9.82
CA GLU A 155 11.91 11.03 -10.97
C GLU A 155 11.01 9.87 -10.52
N GLU A 156 11.47 9.07 -9.55
CA GLU A 156 10.70 7.95 -8.98
C GLU A 156 9.45 8.45 -8.26
N ARG A 157 9.57 9.51 -7.47
CA ARG A 157 8.44 10.15 -6.79
C ARG A 157 7.41 10.68 -7.77
N LEU A 158 7.85 11.41 -8.81
CA LEU A 158 6.94 11.95 -9.83
C LEU A 158 6.22 10.83 -10.61
N ARG A 159 6.93 9.72 -10.88
CA ARG A 159 6.35 8.53 -11.52
C ARG A 159 5.29 7.89 -10.64
N TYR A 160 5.55 7.80 -9.34
CA TYR A 160 4.59 7.28 -8.36
C TYR A 160 3.34 8.17 -8.29
N GLU A 161 3.52 9.49 -8.15
CA GLU A 161 2.40 10.45 -8.11
C GLU A 161 1.56 10.42 -9.40
N HIS A 162 2.18 10.19 -10.56
CA HIS A 162 1.45 10.05 -11.82
C HIS A 162 0.61 8.77 -11.86
N LEU A 163 1.20 7.63 -11.44
CA LEU A 163 0.49 6.35 -11.37
C LEU A 163 -0.70 6.40 -10.40
N GLU A 164 -0.54 7.02 -9.25
CA GLU A 164 -1.61 7.24 -8.27
C GLU A 164 -2.79 8.01 -8.88
N LYS A 165 -2.51 9.04 -9.67
CA LYS A 165 -3.56 9.80 -10.36
C LYS A 165 -4.30 8.96 -11.41
N GLU A 166 -3.57 8.16 -12.20
CA GLU A 166 -4.20 7.29 -13.20
C GLU A 166 -5.08 6.22 -12.55
N LEU A 167 -4.63 5.64 -11.44
CA LEU A 167 -5.42 4.68 -10.67
C LEU A 167 -6.65 5.33 -10.01
N GLY A 168 -6.55 6.57 -9.55
CA GLY A 168 -7.69 7.33 -9.04
C GLY A 168 -8.77 7.56 -10.10
N ILE A 169 -8.37 7.91 -11.33
CA ILE A 169 -9.30 8.04 -12.47
C ILE A 169 -9.96 6.68 -12.78
N ALA A 170 -9.21 5.59 -12.78
CA ALA A 170 -9.76 4.26 -13.01
C ALA A 170 -10.79 3.87 -11.93
N GLN A 171 -10.54 4.23 -10.66
CA GLN A 171 -11.49 4.05 -9.56
C GLN A 171 -12.80 4.82 -9.77
N GLU A 172 -12.72 6.09 -10.17
CA GLU A 172 -13.91 6.90 -10.46
C GLU A 172 -14.74 6.30 -11.62
N ILE A 173 -14.05 5.82 -12.68
CA ILE A 173 -14.73 5.17 -13.81
C ILE A 173 -15.40 3.88 -13.34
N GLN A 174 -14.72 3.05 -12.57
CA GLN A 174 -15.26 1.79 -12.04
C GLN A 174 -16.48 2.04 -11.14
N ALA A 175 -16.38 2.98 -10.20
CA ALA A 175 -17.49 3.35 -9.34
C ALA A 175 -18.69 3.86 -10.14
N GLY A 176 -18.47 4.57 -11.24
CA GLY A 176 -19.53 5.03 -12.15
C GLY A 176 -20.21 3.92 -12.96
N MET A 177 -19.63 2.71 -13.04
CA MET A 177 -20.24 1.54 -13.70
C MET A 177 -21.25 0.82 -12.79
N LEU A 178 -21.09 0.92 -11.49
CA LEU A 178 -22.01 0.35 -10.51
C LEU A 178 -23.32 1.17 -10.48
N PRO A 179 -24.48 0.53 -10.21
CA PRO A 179 -25.74 1.24 -10.09
C PRO A 179 -25.70 2.31 -8.99
N GLN A 180 -25.88 3.57 -9.36
CA GLN A 180 -25.84 4.70 -8.42
C GLN A 180 -27.19 5.03 -7.81
N ASN A 181 -28.27 4.69 -8.50
CA ASN A 181 -29.63 4.92 -8.02
C ASN A 181 -30.39 3.61 -7.90
N LEU A 182 -30.62 3.19 -6.66
CA LEU A 182 -31.33 1.98 -6.30
C LEU A 182 -32.79 2.23 -5.83
N ASP A 183 -33.27 3.47 -5.94
CA ASP A 183 -34.67 3.82 -5.68
C ASP A 183 -35.56 3.38 -6.87
N LEU A 184 -35.73 2.06 -6.97
CA LEU A 184 -36.32 1.44 -8.15
C LEU A 184 -37.85 1.46 -8.13
N ARG A 185 -38.45 1.08 -7.01
CA ARG A 185 -39.89 0.94 -6.82
C ARG A 185 -40.27 0.93 -5.35
N PRO A 186 -41.47 1.35 -4.99
CA PRO A 186 -41.92 1.40 -3.59
C PRO A 186 -42.02 0.01 -2.91
N GLU A 187 -41.99 -1.07 -3.70
CA GLU A 187 -42.02 -2.44 -3.18
C GLU A 187 -40.66 -2.96 -2.71
N LEU A 188 -39.57 -2.27 -3.06
CA LEU A 188 -38.20 -2.70 -2.81
C LEU A 188 -37.44 -1.57 -2.10
N ASP A 189 -36.94 -1.84 -0.91
CA ASP A 189 -35.94 -0.98 -0.22
C ASP A 189 -34.58 -1.66 -0.36
N ILE A 190 -33.68 -1.06 -1.13
CA ILE A 190 -32.38 -1.64 -1.49
C ILE A 190 -31.26 -0.64 -1.20
N VAL A 191 -30.21 -1.14 -0.57
CA VAL A 191 -28.92 -0.47 -0.46
C VAL A 191 -27.83 -1.40 -0.95
N ALA A 192 -26.82 -0.87 -1.61
CA ALA A 192 -25.64 -1.62 -1.99
C ALA A 192 -24.40 -0.75 -1.85
N GLU A 193 -23.33 -1.37 -1.41
CA GLU A 193 -22.05 -0.72 -1.21
C GLU A 193 -20.92 -1.64 -1.71
N MET A 194 -19.89 -1.03 -2.27
CA MET A 194 -18.65 -1.68 -2.67
C MET A 194 -17.47 -0.79 -2.27
N VAL A 195 -16.66 -1.28 -1.37
CA VAL A 195 -15.45 -0.61 -0.88
C VAL A 195 -14.23 -1.41 -1.35
N PRO A 196 -13.48 -0.92 -2.33
CA PRO A 196 -12.32 -1.63 -2.83
C PRO A 196 -11.17 -1.59 -1.82
N ALA A 197 -10.46 -2.70 -1.63
CA ALA A 197 -9.26 -2.79 -0.79
C ALA A 197 -8.08 -2.02 -1.39
N ARG A 198 -8.09 -1.79 -2.70
CA ARG A 198 -7.10 -1.00 -3.46
C ARG A 198 -7.82 0.09 -4.24
N HIS A 199 -7.12 0.77 -5.14
CA HIS A 199 -7.74 1.80 -5.99
C HIS A 199 -8.89 1.25 -6.85
N VAL A 200 -8.73 0.04 -7.39
CA VAL A 200 -9.75 -0.66 -8.18
C VAL A 200 -9.92 -2.07 -7.67
N GLY A 201 -11.16 -2.56 -7.63
CA GLY A 201 -11.56 -3.85 -7.11
C GLY A 201 -11.94 -4.86 -8.18
N GLY A 202 -12.01 -6.15 -7.77
CA GLY A 202 -12.59 -7.24 -8.54
C GLY A 202 -14.07 -7.41 -8.32
N ASP A 203 -14.56 -6.93 -7.20
CA ASP A 203 -15.95 -7.03 -6.78
C ASP A 203 -16.89 -6.16 -7.60
N PHE A 204 -18.14 -6.60 -7.67
CA PHE A 204 -19.23 -5.78 -8.21
C PHE A 204 -20.57 -6.24 -7.70
N TYR A 205 -21.53 -5.32 -7.76
CA TYR A 205 -22.94 -5.63 -7.67
C TYR A 205 -23.68 -5.02 -8.85
N ASP A 206 -24.83 -5.57 -9.17
CA ASP A 206 -25.71 -5.01 -10.19
C ASP A 206 -27.19 -5.20 -9.83
N VAL A 207 -28.00 -4.18 -10.10
CA VAL A 207 -29.44 -4.18 -9.87
C VAL A 207 -30.14 -3.50 -11.04
N PHE A 208 -30.92 -4.26 -11.80
CA PHE A 208 -31.61 -3.72 -12.98
C PHE A 208 -32.89 -4.48 -13.30
N ALA A 209 -33.82 -3.80 -13.94
CA ALA A 209 -35.05 -4.42 -14.42
C ALA A 209 -34.80 -5.33 -15.63
N ILE A 210 -35.39 -6.53 -15.65
CA ILE A 210 -35.40 -7.47 -16.76
C ILE A 210 -36.79 -7.62 -17.39
N GLY A 211 -37.76 -6.93 -16.88
CA GLY A 211 -39.15 -6.86 -17.32
C GLY A 211 -39.93 -5.83 -16.50
N ASP A 212 -41.25 -5.79 -16.67
CA ASP A 212 -42.11 -4.84 -15.96
C ASP A 212 -42.11 -5.08 -14.44
N ASP A 213 -42.04 -6.33 -14.02
CA ASP A 213 -42.20 -6.74 -12.62
C ASP A 213 -41.00 -7.55 -12.10
N GLU A 214 -40.01 -7.85 -12.92
CA GLU A 214 -38.85 -8.65 -12.52
C GLU A 214 -37.55 -7.81 -12.50
N TYR A 215 -36.77 -7.97 -11.45
CA TYR A 215 -35.48 -7.36 -11.23
C TYR A 215 -34.40 -8.42 -11.08
N CYS A 216 -33.30 -8.21 -11.79
CA CYS A 216 -32.05 -8.92 -11.55
C CYS A 216 -31.30 -8.20 -10.44
N ILE A 217 -30.86 -8.94 -9.41
CA ILE A 217 -29.95 -8.47 -8.36
C ILE A 217 -28.80 -9.46 -8.34
N ALA A 218 -27.61 -8.96 -8.54
CA ALA A 218 -26.41 -9.81 -8.64
C ALA A 218 -25.27 -9.23 -7.84
N ILE A 219 -24.39 -10.11 -7.38
CA ILE A 219 -23.11 -9.79 -6.76
C ILE A 219 -22.07 -10.78 -7.26
N GLY A 220 -20.85 -10.31 -7.45
CA GLY A 220 -19.75 -11.16 -7.91
C GLY A 220 -18.42 -10.66 -7.41
N ASP A 221 -17.49 -11.61 -7.24
CA ASP A 221 -16.10 -11.37 -6.88
C ASP A 221 -15.19 -12.08 -7.88
N VAL A 222 -14.27 -11.31 -8.46
CA VAL A 222 -13.32 -11.76 -9.48
C VAL A 222 -12.00 -12.15 -8.82
N SER A 223 -11.49 -13.31 -9.19
CA SER A 223 -10.19 -13.80 -8.75
C SER A 223 -9.04 -12.82 -9.00
N GLY A 224 -8.21 -12.60 -7.99
CA GLY A 224 -7.07 -11.68 -8.05
C GLY A 224 -7.45 -10.26 -7.66
N LYS A 225 -6.53 -9.30 -7.84
CA LYS A 225 -6.70 -7.92 -7.34
C LYS A 225 -6.17 -6.89 -8.32
N GLY A 226 -6.65 -5.66 -8.19
CA GLY A 226 -6.19 -4.51 -8.96
C GLY A 226 -6.69 -4.53 -10.42
N VAL A 227 -5.95 -3.88 -11.33
CA VAL A 227 -6.38 -3.62 -12.70
C VAL A 227 -6.83 -4.86 -13.49
N PRO A 228 -6.14 -6.02 -13.44
CA PRO A 228 -6.62 -7.21 -14.16
C PRO A 228 -8.00 -7.69 -13.67
N ALA A 229 -8.22 -7.71 -12.35
CA ALA A 229 -9.48 -8.12 -11.76
C ALA A 229 -10.60 -7.13 -12.13
N SER A 230 -10.34 -5.82 -12.04
CA SER A 230 -11.33 -4.80 -12.38
C SER A 230 -11.76 -4.85 -13.86
N LEU A 231 -10.84 -5.14 -14.79
CA LEU A 231 -11.19 -5.32 -16.21
C LEU A 231 -12.02 -6.58 -16.45
N PHE A 232 -11.71 -7.68 -15.76
CA PHE A 232 -12.50 -8.89 -15.86
C PHE A 232 -13.89 -8.72 -15.24
N MET A 233 -13.99 -7.95 -14.15
CA MET A 233 -15.25 -7.54 -13.52
C MET A 233 -16.14 -6.79 -14.50
N VAL A 234 -15.63 -5.77 -15.21
CA VAL A 234 -16.38 -5.04 -16.24
C VAL A 234 -16.90 -5.97 -17.33
N ARG A 235 -16.07 -6.93 -17.76
CA ARG A 235 -16.47 -7.96 -18.72
C ARG A 235 -17.60 -8.82 -18.18
N ALA A 236 -17.46 -9.34 -16.95
CA ALA A 236 -18.47 -10.18 -16.30
C ALA A 236 -19.82 -9.46 -16.16
N MET A 237 -19.80 -8.23 -15.66
CA MET A 237 -20.99 -7.39 -15.48
C MET A 237 -21.69 -7.07 -16.80
N THR A 238 -20.91 -6.74 -17.85
CA THR A 238 -21.47 -6.48 -19.20
C THR A 238 -22.13 -7.72 -19.79
N LEU A 239 -21.49 -8.89 -19.65
CA LEU A 239 -22.03 -10.15 -20.10
C LEU A 239 -23.30 -10.52 -19.32
N LEU A 240 -23.29 -10.34 -17.99
CA LEU A 240 -24.45 -10.59 -17.14
C LEU A 240 -25.65 -9.78 -17.64
N ARG A 241 -25.54 -8.46 -17.78
CA ARG A 241 -26.64 -7.62 -18.30
C ARG A 241 -27.12 -8.10 -19.66
N THR A 242 -26.19 -8.43 -20.56
CA THR A 242 -26.51 -8.84 -21.93
C THR A 242 -27.30 -10.16 -21.95
N GLU A 243 -26.90 -11.15 -21.15
CA GLU A 243 -27.56 -12.45 -21.13
C GLU A 243 -28.88 -12.42 -20.34
N MET A 244 -28.96 -11.64 -19.25
CA MET A 244 -30.19 -11.52 -18.44
C MET A 244 -31.33 -10.78 -19.20
N LEU A 245 -31.02 -9.91 -20.14
CA LEU A 245 -32.04 -9.22 -20.96
C LEU A 245 -32.58 -10.06 -22.12
N ARG A 246 -32.05 -11.28 -22.34
CA ARG A 246 -32.57 -12.20 -23.34
C ARG A 246 -33.69 -13.05 -22.78
N PRO A 247 -34.69 -13.44 -23.62
CA PRO A 247 -35.79 -14.32 -23.18
C PRO A 247 -35.29 -15.76 -23.02
N GLN A 248 -34.84 -16.12 -21.81
CA GLN A 248 -34.28 -17.40 -21.46
C GLN A 248 -34.42 -17.69 -19.96
N THR A 249 -34.10 -18.92 -19.53
CA THR A 249 -34.07 -19.22 -18.09
C THR A 249 -32.84 -18.63 -17.41
N LEU A 250 -32.92 -18.39 -16.09
CA LEU A 250 -31.81 -17.87 -15.29
C LEU A 250 -30.57 -18.75 -15.37
N GLU A 251 -30.73 -20.08 -15.29
CA GLU A 251 -29.64 -21.06 -15.41
C GLU A 251 -28.91 -20.94 -16.74
N TRP A 252 -29.69 -20.79 -17.82
CA TRP A 252 -29.15 -20.67 -19.17
C TRP A 252 -28.41 -19.35 -19.38
N ALA A 253 -28.90 -18.26 -18.79
CA ALA A 253 -28.22 -16.97 -18.81
C ALA A 253 -26.83 -17.06 -18.14
N VAL A 254 -26.73 -17.65 -16.95
CA VAL A 254 -25.49 -17.86 -16.22
C VAL A 254 -24.55 -18.81 -16.97
N GLN A 255 -25.08 -19.89 -17.56
CA GLN A 255 -24.29 -20.82 -18.37
C GLN A 255 -23.67 -20.13 -19.60
N ARG A 256 -24.41 -19.27 -20.30
CA ARG A 256 -23.91 -18.51 -21.44
C ARG A 256 -22.89 -17.46 -21.05
N LEU A 257 -23.10 -16.78 -19.93
CA LEU A 257 -22.12 -15.88 -19.33
C LEU A 257 -20.81 -16.62 -19.05
N ASN A 258 -20.87 -17.77 -18.38
CA ASN A 258 -19.71 -18.61 -18.08
C ASN A 258 -18.96 -19.02 -19.37
N ALA A 259 -19.67 -19.55 -20.36
CA ALA A 259 -19.06 -19.93 -21.62
C ALA A 259 -18.38 -18.75 -22.34
N ALA A 260 -18.94 -17.54 -22.23
CA ALA A 260 -18.33 -16.33 -22.78
C ALA A 260 -17.11 -15.88 -21.98
N LEU A 261 -17.10 -16.05 -20.65
CA LEU A 261 -15.94 -15.74 -19.80
C LEU A 261 -14.76 -16.67 -20.02
N CYS A 262 -15.02 -17.96 -20.34
CA CYS A 262 -13.96 -18.93 -20.65
C CYS A 262 -13.20 -18.61 -21.95
N LYS A 263 -13.84 -17.89 -22.88
CA LYS A 263 -13.19 -17.51 -24.15
C LYS A 263 -12.13 -16.45 -23.92
N ASP A 264 -10.98 -16.58 -24.58
CA ASP A 264 -9.87 -15.62 -24.51
C ASP A 264 -9.43 -15.33 -23.07
N ASN A 265 -9.47 -16.34 -22.20
CA ASN A 265 -9.12 -16.25 -20.78
C ASN A 265 -7.76 -16.91 -20.49
N GLU A 266 -6.71 -16.41 -21.13
CA GLU A 266 -5.35 -16.95 -21.01
C GLU A 266 -4.79 -16.85 -19.56
N ARG A 267 -5.32 -15.92 -18.76
CA ARG A 267 -4.91 -15.74 -17.37
C ARG A 267 -5.66 -16.64 -16.39
N CYS A 268 -6.55 -17.49 -16.88
CA CYS A 268 -7.38 -18.38 -16.06
C CYS A 268 -8.12 -17.65 -14.94
N MET A 269 -8.62 -16.45 -15.23
CA MET A 269 -9.41 -15.67 -14.29
C MET A 269 -10.82 -16.23 -14.17
N PHE A 270 -11.42 -16.14 -13.02
CA PHE A 270 -12.77 -16.59 -12.75
C PHE A 270 -13.52 -15.59 -11.89
N VAL A 271 -14.81 -15.76 -11.79
CA VAL A 271 -15.67 -14.96 -10.93
C VAL A 271 -16.60 -15.87 -10.13
N THR A 272 -16.69 -15.63 -8.82
CA THR A 272 -17.79 -16.13 -8.02
C THR A 272 -18.99 -15.23 -8.26
N LEU A 273 -20.19 -15.81 -8.44
CA LEU A 273 -21.34 -15.00 -8.82
C LEU A 273 -22.62 -15.55 -8.17
N MET A 274 -23.38 -14.67 -7.52
CA MET A 274 -24.75 -14.91 -7.11
C MET A 274 -25.67 -14.05 -7.96
N VAL A 275 -26.59 -14.68 -8.70
CA VAL A 275 -27.59 -13.98 -9.54
C VAL A 275 -28.97 -14.33 -9.07
N THR A 276 -29.77 -13.33 -8.77
CA THR A 276 -31.14 -13.48 -8.35
C THR A 276 -32.10 -12.78 -9.31
N VAL A 277 -33.30 -13.33 -9.45
CA VAL A 277 -34.44 -12.70 -10.14
C VAL A 277 -35.59 -12.64 -9.18
N LEU A 278 -36.00 -11.42 -8.84
CA LEU A 278 -37.11 -11.14 -7.92
C LEU A 278 -38.30 -10.56 -8.69
N ASN A 279 -39.47 -11.19 -8.57
CA ASN A 279 -40.73 -10.58 -8.98
C ASN A 279 -41.23 -9.67 -7.86
N ARG A 280 -41.25 -8.36 -8.09
CA ARG A 280 -41.61 -7.35 -7.09
C ARG A 280 -43.04 -7.43 -6.60
N ARG A 281 -43.97 -7.97 -7.43
CA ARG A 281 -45.42 -8.08 -7.04
C ARG A 281 -45.70 -9.33 -6.24
N THR A 282 -45.13 -10.47 -6.64
CA THR A 282 -45.45 -11.77 -6.02
C THR A 282 -44.48 -12.14 -4.90
N GLY A 283 -43.30 -11.49 -4.85
CA GLY A 283 -42.19 -11.86 -3.97
C GLY A 283 -41.47 -13.16 -4.37
N GLU A 284 -41.82 -13.74 -5.53
CA GLU A 284 -41.12 -14.91 -6.05
C GLU A 284 -39.64 -14.55 -6.36
N LEU A 285 -38.71 -15.24 -5.71
CA LEU A 285 -37.28 -15.13 -5.87
C LEU A 285 -36.71 -16.41 -6.45
N ARG A 286 -36.02 -16.33 -7.57
CA ARG A 286 -35.20 -17.42 -8.15
C ARG A 286 -33.75 -17.01 -8.10
N TYR A 287 -32.84 -17.93 -7.83
CA TYR A 287 -31.42 -17.61 -7.75
C TYR A 287 -30.53 -18.77 -8.22
N VAL A 288 -29.36 -18.41 -8.72
CA VAL A 288 -28.28 -19.28 -9.18
C VAL A 288 -26.99 -18.83 -8.51
N SER A 289 -26.20 -19.79 -8.03
CA SER A 289 -24.84 -19.55 -7.54
C SER A 289 -23.82 -20.14 -8.49
N ALA A 290 -22.80 -19.35 -8.84
CA ALA A 290 -21.59 -19.82 -9.49
C ALA A 290 -20.42 -19.79 -8.47
N GLY A 291 -20.52 -20.63 -7.45
CA GLY A 291 -19.50 -20.76 -6.41
C GLY A 291 -19.38 -19.58 -5.46
N HIS A 292 -20.42 -18.75 -5.37
CA HIS A 292 -20.44 -17.56 -4.50
C HIS A 292 -20.95 -17.89 -3.09
N ASN A 293 -20.62 -17.03 -2.12
CA ASN A 293 -21.06 -17.11 -0.75
C ASN A 293 -22.60 -17.25 -0.65
N PRO A 294 -23.12 -18.01 0.32
CA PRO A 294 -24.56 -18.15 0.50
C PRO A 294 -25.18 -16.82 0.92
N MET A 295 -26.36 -16.51 0.39
CA MET A 295 -27.14 -15.34 0.81
C MET A 295 -27.65 -15.52 2.23
N VAL A 296 -27.88 -14.41 2.93
CA VAL A 296 -28.53 -14.42 4.26
C VAL A 296 -29.97 -13.95 4.11
N LEU A 297 -30.90 -14.69 4.70
CA LEU A 297 -32.31 -14.36 4.73
C LEU A 297 -32.78 -14.07 6.18
N GLY A 298 -33.29 -12.87 6.39
CA GLY A 298 -34.02 -12.49 7.60
C GLY A 298 -35.54 -12.56 7.37
N ARG A 299 -36.24 -13.50 7.99
CA ARG A 299 -37.70 -13.54 7.98
C ARG A 299 -38.26 -12.59 9.03
N LYS A 300 -39.36 -11.91 8.71
CA LYS A 300 -40.03 -11.02 9.67
C LYS A 300 -40.30 -11.74 11.00
N GLY A 301 -39.67 -11.26 12.08
CA GLY A 301 -39.85 -11.82 13.44
C GLY A 301 -39.04 -13.11 13.70
N ALA A 302 -38.20 -13.57 12.78
CA ALA A 302 -37.30 -14.71 12.94
C ALA A 302 -35.84 -14.29 12.95
N GLN A 303 -34.96 -15.24 13.21
CA GLN A 303 -33.52 -15.02 13.11
C GLN A 303 -33.05 -15.04 11.64
N PHE A 304 -31.91 -14.37 11.36
CA PHE A 304 -31.25 -14.46 10.09
C PHE A 304 -30.60 -15.84 9.91
N GLU A 305 -30.71 -16.40 8.70
CA GLU A 305 -30.16 -17.71 8.35
C GLU A 305 -29.54 -17.70 6.96
N PHE A 306 -28.56 -18.55 6.74
CA PHE A 306 -27.97 -18.74 5.40
C PHE A 306 -28.90 -19.55 4.52
N LEU A 307 -29.15 -19.07 3.31
CA LEU A 307 -29.88 -19.82 2.29
C LEU A 307 -28.95 -20.84 1.65
N PRO A 308 -29.40 -22.10 1.45
CA PRO A 308 -28.62 -23.08 0.71
C PRO A 308 -28.31 -22.59 -0.70
N ALA A 309 -27.02 -22.58 -1.06
CA ALA A 309 -26.59 -22.23 -2.41
C ALA A 309 -26.87 -23.44 -3.35
N PRO A 310 -27.53 -23.22 -4.52
CA PRO A 310 -27.69 -24.26 -5.51
C PRO A 310 -26.33 -24.66 -6.11
N ALA A 311 -26.23 -25.88 -6.62
CA ALA A 311 -24.98 -26.40 -7.20
C ALA A 311 -24.54 -25.58 -8.42
N GLY A 312 -23.27 -25.15 -8.40
CA GLY A 312 -22.62 -24.41 -9.48
C GLY A 312 -21.15 -24.20 -9.14
N ILE A 313 -20.29 -24.28 -10.15
CA ILE A 313 -18.85 -23.95 -10.02
C ILE A 313 -18.61 -22.49 -10.40
N LEU A 314 -17.44 -21.98 -10.06
CA LEU A 314 -16.95 -20.65 -10.44
C LEU A 314 -17.10 -20.41 -11.95
N ALA A 315 -17.59 -19.24 -12.34
CA ALA A 315 -17.74 -18.89 -13.75
C ALA A 315 -16.38 -18.47 -14.37
N GLY A 316 -16.10 -18.97 -15.59
CA GLY A 316 -14.83 -18.72 -16.29
C GLY A 316 -13.81 -19.85 -16.18
N VAL A 317 -14.16 -20.97 -15.49
CA VAL A 317 -13.25 -22.12 -15.26
C VAL A 317 -13.50 -23.24 -16.26
N ASP A 318 -14.76 -23.64 -16.47
CA ASP A 318 -15.14 -24.71 -17.37
C ASP A 318 -16.28 -24.25 -18.28
N GLU A 319 -16.01 -24.18 -19.60
CA GLU A 319 -16.99 -23.72 -20.60
C GLU A 319 -18.29 -24.59 -20.61
N GLN A 320 -18.19 -25.84 -20.20
CA GLN A 320 -19.32 -26.77 -20.17
C GLN A 320 -20.05 -26.84 -18.83
N ALA A 321 -19.66 -25.99 -17.85
CA ALA A 321 -20.32 -25.97 -16.55
C ALA A 321 -21.82 -25.72 -16.69
N THR A 322 -22.59 -26.42 -15.87
CA THR A 322 -24.03 -26.25 -15.73
C THR A 322 -24.36 -25.74 -14.37
N TYR A 323 -25.46 -24.99 -14.28
CA TYR A 323 -25.87 -24.32 -13.05
C TYR A 323 -27.31 -24.73 -12.72
N ALA A 324 -27.57 -24.96 -11.45
CA ALA A 324 -28.92 -25.22 -10.94
C ALA A 324 -29.50 -23.93 -10.35
N SER A 325 -30.81 -23.76 -10.41
CA SER A 325 -31.51 -22.71 -9.68
C SER A 325 -32.22 -23.25 -8.46
N ALA A 326 -32.39 -22.37 -7.47
CA ALA A 326 -33.30 -22.55 -6.36
C ALA A 326 -34.29 -21.39 -6.33
N GLY A 327 -35.36 -21.53 -5.55
CA GLY A 327 -36.33 -20.46 -5.43
C GLY A 327 -37.04 -20.48 -4.08
N LEU A 328 -37.49 -19.30 -3.71
CA LEU A 328 -38.34 -19.13 -2.52
C LEU A 328 -39.30 -17.96 -2.77
N ARG A 329 -40.20 -17.73 -1.85
CA ARG A 329 -41.06 -16.56 -1.86
C ARG A 329 -40.75 -15.65 -0.68
N LEU A 330 -40.45 -14.41 -0.95
CA LEU A 330 -40.35 -13.35 0.05
C LEU A 330 -41.74 -12.86 0.44
N VAL A 331 -41.95 -12.55 1.71
CA VAL A 331 -43.12 -11.86 2.21
C VAL A 331 -42.74 -10.45 2.70
N PRO A 332 -43.70 -9.51 2.73
CA PRO A 332 -43.40 -8.15 3.18
C PRO A 332 -42.75 -8.10 4.57
N GLY A 333 -41.59 -7.44 4.63
CA GLY A 333 -40.74 -7.35 5.81
C GLY A 333 -39.54 -8.29 5.81
N ASP A 334 -39.47 -9.26 4.87
CA ASP A 334 -38.27 -10.09 4.73
C ASP A 334 -37.09 -9.29 4.21
N VAL A 335 -35.89 -9.63 4.69
CA VAL A 335 -34.61 -9.00 4.32
C VAL A 335 -33.72 -10.07 3.70
N LEU A 336 -33.15 -9.75 2.51
CA LEU A 336 -32.16 -10.59 1.82
C LEU A 336 -30.84 -9.84 1.76
N ILE A 337 -29.73 -10.53 2.09
CA ILE A 337 -28.38 -9.95 2.05
C ILE A 337 -27.52 -10.82 1.15
N LEU A 338 -26.92 -10.20 0.15
CA LEU A 338 -25.84 -10.74 -0.67
C LEU A 338 -24.54 -10.05 -0.25
N TYR A 339 -23.44 -10.79 -0.15
CA TYR A 339 -22.16 -10.25 0.29
C TYR A 339 -21.01 -11.05 -0.32
N THR A 340 -19.84 -10.39 -0.50
CA THR A 340 -18.60 -11.05 -0.90
C THR A 340 -17.81 -11.50 0.34
N ASP A 341 -16.83 -12.36 0.13
CA ASP A 341 -16.00 -12.91 1.21
C ASP A 341 -15.22 -11.84 1.98
N GLY A 342 -14.95 -10.66 1.35
CA GLY A 342 -14.37 -9.53 2.05
C GLY A 342 -15.10 -9.08 3.31
N VAL A 343 -16.39 -9.41 3.46
CA VAL A 343 -17.14 -9.20 4.71
C VAL A 343 -16.72 -10.21 5.78
N THR A 344 -16.77 -11.51 5.48
CA THR A 344 -16.48 -12.59 6.43
C THR A 344 -15.01 -12.87 6.64
N GLU A 345 -14.16 -12.53 5.65
CA GLU A 345 -12.72 -12.64 5.70
C GLU A 345 -12.01 -11.33 6.10
N ALA A 346 -12.79 -10.29 6.46
CA ALA A 346 -12.23 -9.08 7.07
C ALA A 346 -11.34 -9.44 8.25
N MET A 347 -10.10 -8.92 8.26
CA MET A 347 -9.05 -9.36 9.18
C MET A 347 -8.65 -8.26 10.14
N ASN A 348 -8.52 -8.58 11.42
CA ASN A 348 -8.00 -7.65 12.42
C ASN A 348 -6.47 -7.70 12.55
N SER A 349 -5.89 -6.83 13.37
CA SER A 349 -4.45 -6.76 13.63
C SER A 349 -3.82 -8.05 14.22
N ARG A 350 -4.66 -8.98 14.72
CA ARG A 350 -4.24 -10.30 15.24
C ARG A 350 -4.39 -11.42 14.21
N HIS A 351 -4.71 -11.09 12.96
CA HIS A 351 -4.99 -12.03 11.87
C HIS A 351 -6.19 -12.97 12.14
N GLU A 352 -7.15 -12.52 12.92
CA GLU A 352 -8.42 -13.22 13.10
C GLU A 352 -9.40 -12.74 12.04
N LEU A 353 -10.27 -13.65 11.55
CA LEU A 353 -11.31 -13.33 10.57
C LEU A 353 -12.62 -12.93 11.24
N PHE A 354 -13.42 -12.08 10.59
CA PHE A 354 -14.75 -11.69 11.07
C PHE A 354 -15.69 -12.87 11.18
N THR A 355 -15.76 -13.72 10.19
CA THR A 355 -16.50 -14.97 10.08
C THR A 355 -18.02 -14.83 9.88
N GLU A 356 -18.63 -15.92 9.38
CA GLU A 356 -20.10 -16.02 9.17
C GLU A 356 -20.90 -15.91 10.49
N ASP A 357 -20.36 -16.43 11.59
CA ASP A 357 -21.03 -16.38 12.89
C ASP A 357 -21.20 -14.92 13.38
N ARG A 358 -20.17 -14.09 13.25
CA ARG A 358 -20.24 -12.67 13.60
C ARG A 358 -21.16 -11.89 12.66
N LEU A 359 -21.19 -12.26 11.38
CA LEU A 359 -22.15 -11.68 10.43
C LEU A 359 -23.59 -11.94 10.90
N LEU A 360 -23.95 -13.17 11.24
CA LEU A 360 -25.29 -13.46 11.77
C LEU A 360 -25.56 -12.78 13.11
N ASP A 361 -24.55 -12.68 13.97
CA ASP A 361 -24.70 -12.05 15.28
C ASP A 361 -24.98 -10.54 15.18
N CYS A 362 -24.28 -9.82 14.31
CA CYS A 362 -24.49 -8.38 14.11
C CYS A 362 -25.85 -8.06 13.46
N LEU A 363 -26.42 -9.00 12.72
CA LEU A 363 -27.75 -8.86 12.10
C LEU A 363 -28.91 -8.99 13.10
N ARG A 364 -28.67 -9.47 14.32
CA ARG A 364 -29.70 -9.51 15.37
C ARG A 364 -30.11 -8.09 15.76
N GLY A 365 -31.40 -7.79 15.64
CA GLY A 365 -31.87 -6.44 15.96
C GLY A 365 -33.35 -6.20 15.62
N ASP A 366 -33.66 -4.95 15.34
CA ASP A 366 -35.03 -4.52 15.02
C ASP A 366 -35.50 -5.17 13.70
N PRO A 367 -36.61 -5.96 13.73
CA PRO A 367 -37.17 -6.60 12.55
C PRO A 367 -37.79 -5.59 11.55
N GLU A 368 -38.03 -4.35 11.98
CA GLU A 368 -38.55 -3.27 11.11
C GLU A 368 -37.46 -2.38 10.53
N ALA A 369 -36.16 -2.70 10.76
CA ALA A 369 -35.04 -1.92 10.24
C ALA A 369 -35.07 -1.85 8.71
N THR A 370 -34.76 -0.68 8.16
CA THR A 370 -34.60 -0.44 6.72
C THR A 370 -33.39 -1.19 6.17
N ALA A 371 -33.32 -1.35 4.85
CA ALA A 371 -32.14 -1.94 4.21
C ALA A 371 -30.84 -1.18 4.58
N ALA A 372 -30.89 0.15 4.62
CA ALA A 372 -29.77 1.00 5.01
C ALA A 372 -29.32 0.78 6.47
N GLU A 373 -30.27 0.62 7.41
CA GLU A 373 -29.94 0.35 8.82
C GLU A 373 -29.33 -1.04 9.01
N VAL A 374 -29.79 -2.04 8.24
CA VAL A 374 -29.21 -3.39 8.26
C VAL A 374 -27.80 -3.37 7.68
N GLY A 375 -27.57 -2.70 6.53
CA GLY A 375 -26.26 -2.53 5.95
C GLY A 375 -25.29 -1.86 6.91
N ALA A 376 -25.68 -0.72 7.47
CA ALA A 376 -24.87 0.02 8.44
C ALA A 376 -24.48 -0.80 9.69
N ARG A 377 -25.31 -1.76 10.13
CA ARG A 377 -24.93 -2.67 11.23
C ARG A 377 -23.77 -3.58 10.85
N VAL A 378 -23.79 -4.12 9.63
CA VAL A 378 -22.71 -4.98 9.15
C VAL A 378 -21.42 -4.16 9.01
N ASP A 379 -21.49 -2.98 8.35
CA ASP A 379 -20.35 -2.11 8.14
C ASP A 379 -19.70 -1.68 9.46
N ASN A 380 -20.52 -1.25 10.44
CA ASN A 380 -20.03 -0.87 11.76
C ASN A 380 -19.39 -2.06 12.52
N ALA A 381 -20.00 -3.25 12.43
CA ALA A 381 -19.48 -4.43 13.10
C ALA A 381 -18.14 -4.88 12.49
N VAL A 382 -18.00 -4.83 11.16
CA VAL A 382 -16.75 -5.12 10.47
C VAL A 382 -15.70 -4.06 10.81
N ALA A 383 -16.04 -2.77 10.75
CA ALA A 383 -15.11 -1.68 11.06
C ALA A 383 -14.59 -1.74 12.51
N GLU A 384 -15.48 -2.03 13.48
CA GLU A 384 -15.10 -2.23 14.89
C GLU A 384 -14.19 -3.44 15.08
N PHE A 385 -14.45 -4.53 14.36
CA PHE A 385 -13.64 -5.74 14.44
C PHE A 385 -12.24 -5.58 13.84
N VAL A 386 -12.15 -4.89 12.69
CA VAL A 386 -10.89 -4.65 11.96
C VAL A 386 -9.98 -3.68 12.74
N ASP A 387 -10.55 -2.74 13.50
CA ASP A 387 -9.83 -1.79 14.39
C ASP A 387 -8.66 -1.09 13.69
N GLY A 388 -8.89 -0.59 12.48
CA GLY A 388 -7.92 0.18 11.70
C GLY A 388 -6.85 -0.65 10.97
N ALA A 389 -6.94 -1.99 10.96
CA ALA A 389 -6.08 -2.81 10.10
C ALA A 389 -6.36 -2.54 8.62
N ALA A 390 -5.36 -2.69 7.76
CA ALA A 390 -5.54 -2.50 6.33
C ALA A 390 -6.52 -3.52 5.74
N PRO A 391 -7.42 -3.11 4.80
CA PRO A 391 -8.34 -4.04 4.15
C PRO A 391 -7.59 -5.20 3.48
N SER A 392 -8.05 -6.43 3.71
CA SER A 392 -7.50 -7.64 3.11
C SER A 392 -8.08 -7.90 1.72
N ASP A 393 -9.35 -7.60 1.51
CA ASP A 393 -10.08 -7.77 0.25
C ASP A 393 -11.14 -6.69 0.04
N ASP A 394 -11.69 -6.63 -1.18
CA ASP A 394 -12.83 -5.77 -1.52
C ASP A 394 -14.04 -6.18 -0.66
N LEU A 395 -14.76 -5.21 -0.14
CA LEU A 395 -15.97 -5.44 0.65
C LEU A 395 -17.17 -5.00 -0.17
N THR A 396 -18.03 -5.96 -0.50
CA THR A 396 -19.24 -5.67 -1.27
C THR A 396 -20.47 -6.32 -0.61
N MET A 397 -21.53 -5.54 -0.50
CA MET A 397 -22.78 -6.00 0.09
C MET A 397 -23.97 -5.38 -0.63
N VAL A 398 -25.04 -6.19 -0.80
CA VAL A 398 -26.36 -5.74 -1.25
C VAL A 398 -27.39 -6.18 -0.22
N VAL A 399 -28.12 -5.25 0.34
CA VAL A 399 -29.21 -5.49 1.27
C VAL A 399 -30.52 -5.10 0.60
N LEU A 400 -31.45 -6.04 0.52
CA LEU A 400 -32.79 -5.85 0.01
C LEU A 400 -33.81 -6.13 1.12
N ARG A 401 -34.70 -5.18 1.40
CA ARG A 401 -35.93 -5.42 2.17
C ARG A 401 -37.11 -5.41 1.22
N TYR A 402 -37.86 -6.51 1.23
CA TYR A 402 -39.09 -6.64 0.42
C TYR A 402 -40.26 -6.01 1.17
N LEU A 403 -40.89 -4.98 0.60
CA LEU A 403 -42.01 -4.26 1.18
C LEU A 403 -43.37 -4.75 0.69
N GLY A 404 -43.35 -5.54 -0.40
CA GLY A 404 -44.57 -6.11 -0.99
C GLY A 404 -45.22 -5.19 -2.01
N GLY A 405 -45.90 -5.78 -3.00
CA GLY A 405 -46.73 -5.03 -3.94
C GLY A 405 -47.94 -4.43 -3.21
N GLN A 406 -48.14 -3.12 -3.30
CA GLN A 406 -49.40 -2.52 -2.92
C GLN A 406 -50.47 -3.11 -3.83
N THR A 407 -51.36 -3.89 -3.25
CA THR A 407 -52.61 -4.22 -3.92
C THR A 407 -53.38 -2.90 -4.11
N LEU A 408 -53.37 -2.35 -5.32
CA LEU A 408 -54.28 -1.27 -5.66
C LEU A 408 -55.68 -1.82 -5.42
N VAL A 409 -56.30 -1.40 -4.31
CA VAL A 409 -57.71 -1.65 -3.97
C VAL A 409 -58.55 -0.73 -4.82
#